data_b9a8ca73b82dfe452d739e8db9efdcf4
#
_entry.id   b9a8ca73b82dfe452d739e8db9efdcf4
#
_cell.length_a   1.000
_cell.length_b   1.000
_cell.length_c   1.000
_cell.angle_alpha   90.00
_cell.angle_beta   90.00
_cell.angle_gamma   90.00
#
_symmetry.space_group_name_H-M   'P 1'
#
loop_
_entity.id
_entity.type
_entity.pdbx_description
1 polymer ?
#
loop_
_entity_poly.entity_id
_entity_poly.type
_entity_poly.pdbx_seq_one_letter_code
_entity_poly.pdbx_strand_id
1 'polypeptide(L)'
;MADMPLPQSLTVHAASRVLEVGYSDGKNFRLPFELMRVYSPSAEVQGHGPGQEVLQTGKRDVTIANIEQVGNYAIKPFFSDGHESGLFTWNYLYELGQNQGALWAEYLARLQAAGVDRDTPMPEKAGGSCGTGGCGSSAGADSAAAPASSAGGCGSGSCGCGS
;
A
#
# COMPACT_ATOMS: atom_id res chain seq x y z
N MET A 1 18.45 27.63 4.75
CA MET A 1 17.56 26.46 4.92
C MET A 1 16.14 26.99 5.04
N ALA A 2 15.26 26.63 4.14
CA ALA A 2 13.86 27.05 4.26
C ALA A 2 13.25 26.31 5.46
N ASP A 3 12.87 27.05 6.49
CA ASP A 3 12.07 26.51 7.58
C ASP A 3 10.74 26.05 6.99
N MET A 4 10.56 24.74 6.93
CA MET A 4 9.28 24.18 6.49
C MET A 4 8.21 24.53 7.51
N PRO A 5 7.07 25.07 7.10
CA PRO A 5 6.01 25.43 8.03
C PRO A 5 5.51 24.18 8.77
N LEU A 6 5.41 24.30 10.06
CA LEU A 6 4.89 23.23 10.91
C LEU A 6 3.35 23.28 10.93
N PRO A 7 2.69 22.14 10.96
CA PRO A 7 1.24 22.12 11.13
C PRO A 7 0.86 22.62 12.52
N GLN A 8 -0.09 23.50 12.57
CA GLN A 8 -0.66 24.03 13.81
C GLN A 8 -2.01 23.40 14.17
N SER A 9 -2.74 22.98 13.14
CA SER A 9 -4.03 22.34 13.31
C SER A 9 -4.24 21.23 12.32
N LEU A 10 -4.90 20.18 12.77
CA LEU A 10 -5.31 19.05 11.95
C LEU A 10 -6.77 18.73 12.26
N THR A 11 -7.63 18.81 11.28
CA THR A 11 -9.05 18.55 11.46
C THR A 11 -9.54 17.53 10.42
N VAL A 12 -10.16 16.48 10.91
CA VAL A 12 -10.75 15.42 10.07
C VAL A 12 -12.24 15.71 9.86
N HIS A 13 -12.61 16.03 8.64
CA HIS A 13 -14.00 16.22 8.23
C HIS A 13 -14.55 14.92 7.61
N ALA A 14 -15.04 14.02 8.44
CA ALA A 14 -15.53 12.71 7.98
C ALA A 14 -16.72 12.85 7.02
N ALA A 15 -17.63 13.78 7.27
CA ALA A 15 -18.80 14.00 6.40
C ALA A 15 -18.42 14.49 5.01
N SER A 16 -17.42 15.36 4.90
CA SER A 16 -16.94 15.92 3.63
C SER A 16 -15.78 15.11 3.03
N ARG A 17 -15.30 14.10 3.75
CA ARG A 17 -14.15 13.26 3.38
C ARG A 17 -12.90 14.07 3.04
N VAL A 18 -12.60 15.04 3.90
CA VAL A 18 -11.49 15.98 3.73
C VAL A 18 -10.68 16.06 5.02
N LEU A 19 -9.37 16.04 4.88
CA LEU A 19 -8.45 16.39 5.94
C LEU A 19 -8.05 17.86 5.78
N GLU A 20 -8.32 18.68 6.79
CA GLU A 20 -7.88 20.07 6.83
C GLU A 20 -6.62 20.17 7.68
N VAL A 21 -5.58 20.76 7.11
CA VAL A 21 -4.28 20.97 7.78
C VAL A 21 -3.95 22.44 7.71
N GLY A 22 -3.86 23.07 8.88
CA GLY A 22 -3.42 24.46 9.00
C GLY A 22 -1.95 24.53 9.37
N TYR A 23 -1.20 25.36 8.66
CA TYR A 23 0.24 25.56 8.87
C TYR A 23 0.57 26.90 9.52
N SER A 24 1.76 26.99 10.08
CA SER A 24 2.26 28.19 10.78
C SER A 24 2.43 29.41 9.86
N ASP A 25 2.49 29.21 8.56
CA ASP A 25 2.53 30.27 7.55
C ASP A 25 1.15 30.88 7.24
N GLY A 26 0.10 30.42 7.92
CA GLY A 26 -1.28 30.84 7.74
C GLY A 26 -2.00 30.15 6.58
N LYS A 27 -1.38 29.19 5.92
CA LYS A 27 -2.03 28.41 4.86
C LYS A 27 -2.81 27.26 5.45
N ASN A 28 -4.03 27.07 4.92
CA ASN A 28 -4.89 25.94 5.22
C ASN A 28 -5.12 25.13 3.96
N PHE A 29 -4.80 23.85 4.02
CA PHE A 29 -5.05 22.92 2.91
C PHE A 29 -6.17 21.96 3.26
N ARG A 30 -7.03 21.73 2.29
CA ARG A 30 -8.11 20.74 2.38
C ARG A 30 -7.82 19.60 1.43
N LEU A 31 -7.38 18.49 1.98
CA LEU A 31 -6.96 17.31 1.24
C LEU A 31 -8.09 16.28 1.22
N PRO A 32 -8.68 15.97 0.04
CA PRO A 32 -9.64 14.89 -0.08
C PRO A 32 -8.99 13.55 0.32
N PHE A 33 -9.72 12.71 1.04
CA PHE A 33 -9.22 11.40 1.46
C PHE A 33 -8.85 10.53 0.25
N GLU A 34 -9.61 10.61 -0.83
CA GLU A 34 -9.31 9.93 -2.08
C GLU A 34 -7.93 10.33 -2.63
N LEU A 35 -7.63 11.63 -2.67
CA LEU A 35 -6.34 12.12 -3.13
C LEU A 35 -5.20 11.60 -2.24
N MET A 36 -5.36 11.66 -0.94
CA MET A 36 -4.39 11.12 0.01
C MET A 36 -4.17 9.62 -0.18
N ARG A 37 -5.24 8.88 -0.44
CA ARG A 37 -5.17 7.44 -0.67
C ARG A 37 -4.46 7.09 -1.98
N VAL A 38 -4.78 7.81 -3.06
CA VAL A 38 -4.19 7.61 -4.39
C VAL A 38 -2.70 7.96 -4.40
N TYR A 39 -2.32 9.03 -3.74
CA TYR A 39 -0.93 9.50 -3.61
C TYR A 39 -0.31 9.13 -2.25
N SER A 40 -0.69 8.00 -1.68
CA SER A 40 -0.07 7.52 -0.45
C SER A 40 1.43 7.24 -0.66
N PRO A 41 2.30 7.71 0.24
CA PRO A 41 3.75 7.48 0.15
C PRO A 41 4.15 6.06 0.54
N SER A 42 3.25 5.11 0.43
CA SER A 42 3.51 3.70 0.72
C SER A 42 4.07 2.97 -0.51
N ALA A 43 4.89 1.96 -0.28
CA ALA A 43 5.43 1.12 -1.34
C ALA A 43 4.33 0.38 -2.13
N GLU A 44 3.16 0.18 -1.54
CA GLU A 44 2.00 -0.43 -2.23
C GLU A 44 1.44 0.45 -3.34
N VAL A 45 1.55 1.76 -3.20
CA VAL A 45 1.09 2.74 -4.19
C VAL A 45 2.21 3.19 -5.10
N GLN A 46 3.36 3.50 -4.55
CA GLN A 46 4.50 4.00 -5.32
C GLN A 46 5.27 2.89 -6.06
N GLY A 47 5.07 1.61 -5.70
CA GLY A 47 5.86 0.51 -6.23
C GLY A 47 7.29 0.50 -5.70
N HIS A 48 8.13 -0.36 -6.26
CA HIS A 48 9.53 -0.52 -5.84
C HIS A 48 10.53 0.27 -6.71
N GLY A 49 10.04 1.07 -7.67
CA GLY A 49 10.90 1.87 -8.54
C GLY A 49 10.15 2.92 -9.36
N PRO A 50 10.86 3.83 -10.00
CA PRO A 50 10.27 4.85 -10.87
C PRO A 50 9.45 4.22 -11.99
N GLY A 51 8.21 4.68 -12.16
CA GLY A 51 7.29 4.17 -13.17
C GLY A 51 6.54 2.88 -12.79
N GLN A 52 6.74 2.35 -11.58
CA GLN A 52 6.00 1.20 -11.05
C GLN A 52 4.82 1.59 -10.16
N GLU A 53 4.43 2.84 -10.21
CA GLU A 53 3.28 3.35 -9.47
C GLU A 53 2.01 2.60 -9.87
N VAL A 54 1.29 2.13 -8.86
CA VAL A 54 0.04 1.40 -9.06
C VAL A 54 -1.11 2.40 -9.08
N LEU A 55 -1.79 2.52 -10.22
CA LEU A 55 -2.98 3.35 -10.34
C LEU A 55 -4.06 2.83 -9.40
N GLN A 56 -4.46 3.67 -8.46
CA GLN A 56 -5.49 3.35 -7.48
C GLN A 56 -6.87 3.69 -8.05
N THR A 57 -7.77 2.71 -8.06
CA THR A 57 -9.16 2.87 -8.50
C THR A 57 -10.11 2.47 -7.37
N GLY A 58 -11.40 2.81 -7.48
CA GLY A 58 -12.40 2.44 -6.47
C GLY A 58 -12.17 3.07 -5.10
N LYS A 59 -11.51 4.24 -5.04
CA LYS A 59 -11.15 4.91 -3.77
C LYS A 59 -12.02 6.12 -3.44
N ARG A 60 -13.05 6.38 -4.24
CA ARG A 60 -13.94 7.53 -4.07
C ARG A 60 -14.61 7.59 -2.71
N ASP A 61 -15.02 6.43 -2.18
CA ASP A 61 -15.74 6.31 -0.92
C ASP A 61 -14.86 6.01 0.28
N VAL A 62 -13.55 6.05 0.08
CA VAL A 62 -12.57 5.86 1.16
C VAL A 62 -12.72 6.92 2.22
N THR A 63 -12.74 6.49 3.47
CA THR A 63 -12.74 7.35 4.65
C THR A 63 -11.51 7.08 5.50
N ILE A 64 -11.18 8.02 6.37
CA ILE A 64 -10.14 7.82 7.39
C ILE A 64 -10.84 7.38 8.68
N ALA A 65 -10.55 6.16 9.13
CA ALA A 65 -11.09 5.61 10.37
C ALA A 65 -10.35 6.14 11.60
N ASN A 66 -9.04 6.33 11.48
CA ASN A 66 -8.19 6.84 12.54
C ASN A 66 -6.96 7.55 11.95
N ILE A 67 -6.35 8.43 12.75
CA ILE A 67 -5.06 9.04 12.45
C ILE A 67 -4.17 8.89 13.66
N GLU A 68 -2.99 8.35 13.46
CA GLU A 68 -1.96 8.25 14.47
C GLU A 68 -0.83 9.22 14.14
N GLN A 69 -0.40 9.99 15.13
CA GLN A 69 0.76 10.84 14.97
C GLN A 69 2.04 10.03 15.16
N VAL A 70 2.93 10.13 14.20
CA VAL A 70 4.24 9.46 14.24
C VAL A 70 5.32 10.48 14.51
N GLY A 71 5.81 10.50 15.73
CA GLY A 71 6.78 11.49 16.17
C GLY A 71 6.25 12.93 16.01
N ASN A 72 7.15 13.84 15.65
CA ASN A 72 6.84 15.26 15.42
C ASN A 72 6.89 15.62 13.92
N TYR A 73 6.94 14.64 13.02
CA TYR A 73 7.22 14.87 11.60
C TYR A 73 6.20 14.28 10.64
N ALA A 74 5.33 13.37 11.10
CA ALA A 74 4.41 12.66 10.22
C ALA A 74 3.11 12.23 10.91
N ILE A 75 2.13 11.89 10.11
CA ILE A 75 0.92 11.18 10.52
C ILE A 75 0.76 9.88 9.73
N LYS A 76 0.15 8.90 10.37
CA LYS A 76 -0.25 7.63 9.77
C LYS A 76 -1.78 7.56 9.76
N PRO A 77 -2.44 7.82 8.64
CA PRO A 77 -3.87 7.63 8.54
C PRO A 77 -4.21 6.15 8.30
N PHE A 78 -5.28 5.70 8.93
CA PHE A 78 -5.88 4.39 8.74
C PHE A 78 -7.11 4.55 7.87
N PHE A 79 -7.02 4.09 6.64
CA PHE A 79 -8.12 4.17 5.70
C PHE A 79 -9.11 3.02 5.86
N SER A 80 -10.37 3.27 5.51
CA SER A 80 -11.45 2.27 5.63
C SER A 80 -11.27 1.04 4.73
N ASP A 81 -10.44 1.16 3.70
CA ASP A 81 -10.11 0.04 2.80
C ASP A 81 -8.97 -0.86 3.31
N GLY A 82 -8.54 -0.67 4.55
CA GLY A 82 -7.48 -1.44 5.19
C GLY A 82 -6.06 -0.95 4.88
N HIS A 83 -5.92 0.14 4.13
CA HIS A 83 -4.61 0.75 3.86
C HIS A 83 -4.12 1.56 5.06
N GLU A 84 -3.01 1.15 5.64
CA GLU A 84 -2.40 1.80 6.82
C GLU A 84 -0.90 2.06 6.68
N SER A 85 -0.31 1.68 5.55
CA SER A 85 1.15 1.74 5.37
C SER A 85 1.69 3.11 4.95
N GLY A 86 0.84 4.09 4.68
CA GLY A 86 1.24 5.44 4.26
C GLY A 86 1.66 6.32 5.44
N LEU A 87 2.91 6.76 5.45
CA LEU A 87 3.44 7.76 6.38
C LEU A 87 3.45 9.14 5.68
N PHE A 88 2.54 10.02 6.09
CA PHE A 88 2.44 11.36 5.52
C PHE A 88 3.23 12.34 6.37
N THR A 89 4.39 12.75 5.89
CA THR A 89 5.18 13.80 6.54
C THR A 89 4.51 15.17 6.37
N TRP A 90 4.79 16.10 7.26
CA TRP A 90 4.25 17.45 7.16
C TRP A 90 4.61 18.15 5.86
N ASN A 91 5.82 17.93 5.37
CA ASN A 91 6.29 18.42 4.08
C ASN A 91 5.49 17.84 2.93
N TYR A 92 5.26 16.54 2.96
CA TYR A 92 4.50 15.84 1.92
C TYR A 92 3.03 16.30 1.88
N LEU A 93 2.41 16.49 3.04
CA LEU A 93 1.06 17.05 3.12
C LEU A 93 0.97 18.49 2.59
N TYR A 94 2.01 19.27 2.84
CA TYR A 94 2.12 20.64 2.33
C TYR A 94 2.24 20.65 0.80
N GLU A 95 3.11 19.80 0.24
CA GLU A 95 3.27 19.63 -1.21
C GLU A 95 1.99 19.13 -1.88
N LEU A 96 1.31 18.14 -1.27
CA LEU A 96 0.01 17.66 -1.73
C LEU A 96 -1.02 18.80 -1.76
N GLY A 97 -1.04 19.64 -0.74
CA GLY A 97 -1.93 20.79 -0.65
C GLY A 97 -1.66 21.83 -1.72
N GLN A 98 -0.38 22.14 -1.97
CA GLN A 98 0.02 23.11 -2.99
C GLN A 98 -0.28 22.63 -4.41
N ASN A 99 -0.03 21.35 -4.68
CA ASN A 99 -0.14 20.76 -6.00
C ASN A 99 -1.47 20.00 -6.21
N GLN A 100 -2.42 20.12 -5.28
CA GLN A 100 -3.66 19.36 -5.28
C GLN A 100 -4.39 19.37 -6.63
N GLY A 101 -4.50 20.54 -7.28
CA GLY A 101 -5.17 20.67 -8.56
C GLY A 101 -4.45 19.94 -9.70
N ALA A 102 -3.12 20.05 -9.74
CA ALA A 102 -2.29 19.39 -10.75
C ALA A 102 -2.31 17.86 -10.56
N LEU A 103 -2.13 17.40 -9.34
CA LEU A 103 -2.19 15.98 -8.98
C LEU A 103 -3.56 15.37 -9.28
N TRP A 104 -4.62 16.10 -9.01
CA TRP A 104 -5.97 15.66 -9.33
C TRP A 104 -6.20 15.51 -10.84
N ALA A 105 -5.75 16.50 -11.62
CA ALA A 105 -5.83 16.44 -13.08
C ALA A 105 -4.99 15.27 -13.65
N GLU A 106 -3.81 15.05 -13.11
CA GLU A 106 -2.95 13.91 -13.48
C GLU A 106 -3.62 12.57 -13.16
N TYR A 107 -4.21 12.44 -11.99
CA TYR A 107 -4.94 11.23 -11.59
C TYR A 107 -6.08 10.92 -12.55
N LEU A 108 -6.90 11.93 -12.90
CA LEU A 108 -8.00 11.76 -13.86
C LEU A 108 -7.47 11.38 -15.25
N ALA A 109 -6.37 11.98 -15.71
CA ALA A 109 -5.75 11.63 -16.98
C ALA A 109 -5.24 10.18 -17.00
N ARG A 110 -4.66 9.71 -15.90
CA ARG A 110 -4.22 8.32 -15.75
C ARG A 110 -5.39 7.33 -15.78
N LEU A 111 -6.51 7.66 -15.15
CA LEU A 111 -7.74 6.85 -15.22
C LEU A 111 -8.26 6.74 -16.64
N GLN A 112 -8.32 7.85 -17.37
CA GLN A 112 -8.75 7.87 -18.78
C GLN A 112 -7.80 7.05 -19.67
N ALA A 113 -6.49 7.18 -19.47
CA ALA A 113 -5.50 6.41 -20.24
C ALA A 113 -5.60 4.91 -19.99
N ALA A 114 -5.97 4.50 -18.77
CA ALA A 114 -6.19 3.12 -18.40
C ALA A 114 -7.59 2.60 -18.79
N GLY A 115 -8.51 3.48 -19.23
CA GLY A 115 -9.88 3.12 -19.57
C GLY A 115 -10.71 2.68 -18.36
N VAL A 116 -10.40 3.19 -17.19
CA VAL A 116 -11.07 2.89 -15.91
C VAL A 116 -11.62 4.15 -15.28
N ASP A 117 -12.62 3.98 -14.43
CA ASP A 117 -13.24 5.06 -13.69
C ASP A 117 -12.81 5.07 -12.21
N ARG A 118 -13.09 6.17 -11.53
CA ARG A 118 -12.85 6.33 -10.08
C ARG A 118 -13.59 5.30 -9.24
N ASP A 119 -14.69 4.78 -9.74
CA ASP A 119 -15.56 3.81 -9.08
C ASP A 119 -15.23 2.35 -9.46
N THR A 120 -14.30 2.14 -10.41
CA THR A 120 -13.87 0.81 -10.83
C THR A 120 -13.16 0.11 -9.67
N PRO A 121 -13.67 -1.03 -9.17
CA PRO A 121 -13.00 -1.74 -8.08
C PRO A 121 -11.61 -2.18 -8.51
N MET A 122 -10.63 -1.97 -7.64
CA MET A 122 -9.30 -2.55 -7.86
C MET A 122 -9.42 -4.07 -7.82
N PRO A 123 -8.76 -4.77 -8.76
CA PRO A 123 -8.56 -6.20 -8.59
C PRO A 123 -7.85 -6.40 -7.25
N GLU A 124 -8.47 -7.13 -6.35
CA GLU A 124 -7.81 -7.53 -5.12
C GLU A 124 -6.47 -8.16 -5.52
N LYS A 125 -5.36 -7.63 -5.00
CA LYS A 125 -4.10 -8.34 -5.07
C LYS A 125 -4.40 -9.71 -4.49
N ALA A 126 -4.48 -10.72 -5.34
CA ALA A 126 -4.43 -12.09 -4.90
C ALA A 126 -3.21 -12.17 -3.99
N GLY A 127 -3.45 -12.16 -2.70
CA GLY A 127 -2.40 -12.31 -1.73
C GLY A 127 -1.66 -13.55 -2.17
N GLY A 128 -0.40 -13.41 -2.53
CA GLY A 128 0.48 -14.53 -2.76
C GLY A 128 0.54 -15.32 -1.48
N SER A 129 -0.49 -16.12 -1.22
CA SER A 129 -0.42 -17.24 -0.32
C SER A 129 0.69 -18.09 -0.92
N CYS A 130 1.84 -18.08 -0.29
CA CYS A 130 2.81 -19.14 -0.46
C CYS A 130 2.05 -20.41 -0.11
N GLY A 131 1.52 -21.07 -1.13
CA GLY A 131 0.93 -22.37 -0.99
C GLY A 131 2.00 -23.27 -0.43
N THR A 132 1.91 -23.53 0.85
CA THR A 132 2.56 -24.69 1.45
C THR A 132 2.02 -25.87 0.69
N GLY A 133 2.84 -26.42 -0.23
CA GLY A 133 2.50 -27.61 -0.96
C GLY A 133 2.27 -28.72 0.04
N GLY A 134 1.00 -28.93 0.39
CA GLY A 134 0.57 -30.10 1.13
C GLY A 134 0.82 -31.31 0.23
N CYS A 135 1.80 -32.13 0.59
CA CYS A 135 1.93 -33.46 0.06
C CYS A 135 0.68 -34.23 0.46
N GLY A 136 -0.27 -34.33 -0.45
CA GLY A 136 -1.43 -35.18 -0.31
C GLY A 136 -1.01 -36.63 -0.38
N SER A 137 -0.88 -37.29 0.76
CA SER A 137 -0.82 -38.73 0.85
C SER A 137 -2.20 -39.27 0.54
N SER A 138 -2.40 -39.74 -0.66
CA SER A 138 -3.53 -40.63 -0.97
C SER A 138 -3.21 -42.03 -0.47
N ALA A 139 -3.83 -42.37 0.64
CA ALA A 139 -3.89 -43.75 1.10
C ALA A 139 -4.85 -44.57 0.20
N GLY A 140 -4.31 -45.43 -0.61
CA GLY A 140 -5.02 -46.50 -1.29
C GLY A 140 -4.40 -47.80 -0.83
N ALA A 141 -5.25 -48.58 -0.11
CA ALA A 141 -4.94 -49.92 0.35
C ALA A 141 -4.91 -50.88 -0.86
N ASP A 142 -3.92 -51.78 -0.94
CA ASP A 142 -4.13 -53.22 -0.96
C ASP A 142 -2.82 -53.99 -1.17
N SER A 143 -2.67 -54.95 -0.27
CA SER A 143 -2.14 -56.31 -0.35
C SER A 143 -0.80 -56.67 -0.99
N ALA A 144 0.00 -57.25 -0.10
CA ALA A 144 0.78 -58.49 -0.24
C ALA A 144 2.25 -58.43 -0.71
N ALA A 145 3.07 -58.99 0.15
CA ALA A 145 4.32 -59.75 -0.02
C ALA A 145 5.64 -58.98 -0.06
N ALA A 146 6.40 -59.17 1.02
CA ALA A 146 7.85 -59.05 1.12
C ALA A 146 8.54 -60.27 0.41
N PRO A 147 9.94 -60.38 0.25
CA PRO A 147 11.01 -59.68 0.98
C PRO A 147 12.26 -59.34 0.14
N ALA A 148 13.20 -58.69 0.85
CA ALA A 148 14.67 -58.84 0.75
C ALA A 148 15.50 -57.79 -0.01
N SER A 149 16.29 -57.15 0.82
CA SER A 149 17.74 -56.86 0.75
C SER A 149 18.34 -55.83 -0.20
N SER A 150 19.05 -55.00 0.48
CA SER A 150 20.43 -54.51 0.33
C SER A 150 20.60 -53.03 -0.07
N ALA A 151 21.13 -52.36 0.90
CA ALA A 151 22.33 -51.49 0.92
C ALA A 151 22.53 -50.42 -0.19
N GLY A 152 22.76 -49.23 0.30
CA GLY A 152 23.77 -48.40 -0.33
C GLY A 152 23.41 -46.95 -0.59
N GLY A 153 24.11 -46.06 0.10
CA GLY A 153 24.56 -44.85 -0.51
C GLY A 153 24.01 -43.54 -0.02
N CYS A 154 24.61 -43.03 1.03
CA CYS A 154 24.60 -41.61 1.37
C CYS A 154 25.32 -40.80 0.30
N GLY A 155 24.64 -39.81 -0.30
CA GLY A 155 25.26 -38.81 -1.14
C GLY A 155 25.04 -37.42 -0.56
N SER A 156 26.04 -36.93 0.18
CA SER A 156 26.12 -35.54 0.63
C SER A 156 26.38 -34.63 -0.56
N GLY A 157 25.45 -33.78 -0.87
CA GLY A 157 25.62 -32.68 -1.83
C GLY A 157 25.68 -31.35 -1.09
N SER A 158 26.88 -30.88 -0.84
CA SER A 158 27.20 -29.57 -0.31
C SER A 158 26.93 -28.51 -1.35
N CYS A 159 25.97 -27.57 -1.10
CA CYS A 159 25.83 -26.36 -1.86
C CYS A 159 26.74 -25.28 -1.27
N GLY A 160 27.86 -25.03 -1.92
CA GLY A 160 28.77 -23.93 -1.60
C GLY A 160 28.24 -22.62 -2.17
N CYS A 161 28.08 -21.63 -1.30
CA CYS A 161 28.00 -20.24 -1.71
C CYS A 161 29.43 -19.74 -1.91
N GLY A 162 29.71 -19.23 -3.11
CA GLY A 162 30.96 -18.51 -3.43
C GLY A 162 30.65 -17.09 -3.88
N SER A 163 31.37 -16.21 -3.32
CA SER A 163 31.56 -14.79 -3.35
C SER A 163 31.18 -14.06 -4.62
#